data_c2cbd2426537b1adbf6499892e07eedc
#
_entry.id   c2cbd2426537b1adbf6499892e07eedc
#
_cell.length_a   1.000
_cell.length_b   1.000
_cell.length_c   1.000
_cell.angle_alpha   90.00
_cell.angle_beta   90.00
_cell.angle_gamma   90.00
#
_symmetry.space_group_name_H-M   'P 1'
#
loop_
_entity.id
_entity.type
_entity.pdbx_description
1 polymer ?
#
loop_
_entity_poly.entity_id
_entity_poly.type
_entity_poly.pdbx_seq_one_letter_code
_entity_poly.pdbx_strand_id
1 'polypeptide(L)'
;MRIEDKFLDKLTFYRIKHTIFDYENTPWRCIKNITGEEKEKDCYFTHSLYETHMNEDKELYYNGIPCSPHSWIADILKEAIGAEHLIRVKVNLYPRTDILVSHRPHKDYNFDHKGALFSLNTCDGHTNVDGIKVDSVKNRMLFFNPQITHNSTNCTDQQFRCNININYM
;
A
#
# COMPACT_ATOMS: atom_id res chain seq x y z
N MET A 1 -15.23 1.10 -7.48
CA MET A 1 -14.13 1.98 -7.03
C MET A 1 -14.71 3.20 -6.34
N ARG A 2 -14.15 3.61 -5.19
CA ARG A 2 -14.57 4.78 -4.39
C ARG A 2 -13.32 5.51 -3.89
N ILE A 3 -13.34 6.84 -3.89
CA ILE A 3 -12.22 7.69 -3.44
C ILE A 3 -12.74 8.60 -2.33
N GLU A 4 -11.99 8.69 -1.24
CA GLU A 4 -12.29 9.58 -0.11
C GLU A 4 -11.05 10.40 0.25
N ASP A 5 -11.17 11.72 0.14
CA ASP A 5 -10.14 12.67 0.55
C ASP A 5 -10.30 13.05 2.03
N LYS A 6 -9.18 13.38 2.68
CA LYS A 6 -9.15 13.71 4.12
C LYS A 6 -9.77 12.59 4.97
N PHE A 7 -9.45 11.34 4.62
CA PHE A 7 -10.08 10.13 5.15
C PHE A 7 -9.96 10.01 6.68
N LEU A 8 -8.78 10.28 7.22
CA LEU A 8 -8.57 10.34 8.68
C LEU A 8 -8.58 11.78 9.17
N ASP A 9 -8.89 11.98 10.45
CA ASP A 9 -8.68 13.26 11.09
C ASP A 9 -7.20 13.66 11.03
N LYS A 10 -6.96 14.96 11.18
CA LYS A 10 -5.62 15.54 11.00
C LYS A 10 -4.59 14.96 11.96
N LEU A 11 -4.94 14.73 13.21
CA LEU A 11 -4.01 14.27 14.23
C LEU A 11 -3.61 12.80 13.98
N THR A 12 -4.57 11.93 13.73
CA THR A 12 -4.36 10.52 13.41
C THR A 12 -3.52 10.36 12.14
N PHE A 13 -3.84 11.12 11.08
CA PHE A 13 -3.04 11.14 9.85
C PHE A 13 -1.58 11.54 10.13
N TYR A 14 -1.35 12.60 10.90
CA TYR A 14 0.01 13.05 11.24
C TYR A 14 0.78 12.02 12.04
N ARG A 15 0.15 11.37 13.02
CA ARG A 15 0.78 10.31 13.81
C ARG A 15 1.24 9.16 12.91
N ILE A 16 0.37 8.65 12.04
CA ILE A 16 0.70 7.57 11.10
C ILE A 16 1.85 7.99 10.18
N LYS A 17 1.72 9.15 9.54
CA LYS A 17 2.74 9.67 8.63
C LYS A 17 4.09 9.84 9.31
N HIS A 18 4.11 10.43 10.50
CA HIS A 18 5.36 10.66 11.25
C HIS A 18 6.02 9.34 11.64
N THR A 19 5.26 8.38 12.12
CA THR A 19 5.77 7.04 12.46
C THR A 19 6.40 6.35 11.25
N ILE A 20 5.70 6.34 10.11
CA ILE A 20 6.22 5.68 8.89
C ILE A 20 7.44 6.42 8.31
N PHE A 21 7.49 7.75 8.44
CA PHE A 21 8.60 8.56 7.92
C PHE A 21 9.73 8.76 8.93
N ASP A 22 9.64 8.17 10.10
CA ASP A 22 10.77 7.99 11.01
C ASP A 22 11.64 6.83 10.50
N TYR A 23 12.56 7.17 9.60
CA TYR A 23 13.38 6.19 8.87
C TYR A 23 14.32 5.40 9.77
N GLU A 24 14.68 5.90 10.93
CA GLU A 24 15.58 5.23 11.87
C GLU A 24 14.89 4.04 12.55
N ASN A 25 13.56 4.11 12.71
CA ASN A 25 12.79 3.13 13.47
C ASN A 25 11.85 2.27 12.59
N THR A 26 11.72 2.58 11.30
CA THR A 26 10.90 1.77 10.37
C THR A 26 11.78 0.76 9.63
N PRO A 27 11.61 -0.56 9.88
CA PRO A 27 12.41 -1.59 9.23
C PRO A 27 11.95 -1.79 7.77
N TRP A 28 12.65 -1.16 6.85
CA TRP A 28 12.37 -1.25 5.43
C TRP A 28 13.02 -2.47 4.78
N ARG A 29 12.26 -3.21 3.99
CA ARG A 29 12.75 -4.27 3.12
C ARG A 29 12.83 -3.78 1.68
N CYS A 30 14.00 -3.88 1.06
CA CYS A 30 14.18 -3.57 -0.36
C CYS A 30 13.65 -4.71 -1.23
N ILE A 31 12.75 -4.39 -2.16
CA ILE A 31 12.23 -5.31 -3.17
C ILE A 31 12.80 -4.88 -4.52
N LYS A 32 13.48 -5.81 -5.18
CA LYS A 32 14.04 -5.61 -6.52
C LYS A 32 13.05 -6.07 -7.58
N ASN A 33 13.20 -5.55 -8.80
CA ASN A 33 12.41 -5.95 -9.98
C ASN A 33 10.92 -5.66 -9.88
N ILE A 34 10.56 -4.37 -9.78
CA ILE A 34 9.17 -3.92 -9.71
C ILE A 34 8.39 -4.26 -10.98
N THR A 35 9.04 -4.22 -12.13
CA THR A 35 8.39 -4.43 -13.43
C THR A 35 8.47 -5.88 -13.90
N GLY A 36 9.33 -6.70 -13.27
CA GLY A 36 9.47 -8.13 -13.56
C GLY A 36 10.44 -8.44 -14.71
N GLU A 37 11.18 -7.46 -15.22
CA GLU A 37 12.28 -7.66 -16.16
C GLU A 37 13.61 -7.70 -15.41
N GLU A 38 14.45 -8.73 -15.66
CA GLU A 38 15.75 -8.92 -14.99
C GLU A 38 16.75 -7.76 -15.19
N LYS A 39 16.46 -6.86 -16.14
CA LYS A 39 17.36 -5.75 -16.53
C LYS A 39 17.11 -4.45 -15.77
N GLU A 40 16.09 -4.40 -14.91
CA GLU A 40 15.72 -3.15 -14.26
C GLU A 40 16.48 -2.91 -12.98
N LYS A 41 17.00 -1.70 -12.89
CA LYS A 41 17.69 -1.19 -11.69
C LYS A 41 16.72 -0.67 -10.62
N ASP A 42 15.41 -0.76 -10.88
CA ASP A 42 14.39 -0.18 -10.03
C ASP A 42 14.10 -1.06 -8.83
N CYS A 43 14.07 -0.43 -7.67
CA CYS A 43 13.64 -1.06 -6.43
C CYS A 43 12.60 -0.18 -5.73
N TYR A 44 11.81 -0.80 -4.88
CA TYR A 44 10.98 -0.09 -3.92
C TYR A 44 11.17 -0.70 -2.54
N PHE A 45 10.74 0.02 -1.53
CA PHE A 45 10.85 -0.45 -0.15
C PHE A 45 9.47 -0.80 0.39
N THR A 46 9.42 -1.84 1.20
CA THR A 46 8.19 -2.25 1.87
C THR A 46 8.41 -2.40 3.36
N HIS A 47 7.35 -2.14 4.12
CA HIS A 47 7.28 -2.46 5.53
C HIS A 47 5.93 -3.09 5.82
N SER A 48 5.93 -4.36 6.24
CA SER A 48 4.71 -5.08 6.58
C SER A 48 4.26 -4.70 7.99
N LEU A 49 3.00 -4.31 8.13
CA LEU A 49 2.34 -4.05 9.41
C LEU A 49 1.55 -5.27 9.87
N TYR A 50 0.94 -5.97 8.91
CA TYR A 50 0.09 -7.12 9.13
C TYR A 50 0.26 -8.10 7.98
N GLU A 51 0.51 -9.37 8.28
CA GLU A 51 0.62 -10.44 7.29
C GLU A 51 -0.25 -11.63 7.69
N THR A 52 -0.84 -12.27 6.69
CA THR A 52 -1.49 -13.55 6.87
C THR A 52 -0.59 -14.66 6.35
N HIS A 53 -0.66 -15.81 7.00
CA HIS A 53 0.02 -17.02 6.56
C HIS A 53 -0.97 -17.91 5.80
N MET A 54 -0.54 -18.49 4.68
CA MET A 54 -1.22 -19.58 4.05
C MET A 54 -0.74 -20.89 4.70
N ASN A 55 -1.68 -21.83 4.97
CA ASN A 55 -1.31 -23.18 5.32
C ASN A 55 -0.76 -23.94 4.09
N GLU A 56 -0.29 -25.18 4.29
CA GLU A 56 0.22 -26.05 3.21
C GLU A 56 -0.82 -26.30 2.11
N ASP A 57 -2.11 -26.27 2.46
CA ASP A 57 -3.25 -26.44 1.54
C ASP A 57 -3.65 -25.13 0.83
N LYS A 58 -2.88 -24.04 1.00
CA LYS A 58 -3.14 -22.69 0.49
C LYS A 58 -4.45 -22.05 1.00
N GLU A 59 -4.96 -22.54 2.10
CA GLU A 59 -6.04 -21.87 2.81
C GLU A 59 -5.49 -20.70 3.60
N LEU A 60 -6.15 -19.54 3.47
CA LEU A 60 -5.78 -18.35 4.20
C LEU A 60 -6.27 -18.43 5.65
N TYR A 61 -5.35 -18.25 6.59
CA TYR A 61 -5.75 -17.86 7.93
C TYR A 61 -6.17 -16.39 7.90
N TYR A 62 -7.47 -16.13 7.94
CA TYR A 62 -8.05 -14.78 7.84
C TYR A 62 -7.66 -13.83 8.99
N ASN A 63 -7.03 -14.33 10.03
CA ASN A 63 -6.47 -13.51 11.09
C ASN A 63 -5.00 -13.26 10.80
N GLY A 64 -4.72 -12.18 10.07
CA GLY A 64 -3.38 -11.69 9.91
C GLY A 64 -2.72 -11.47 11.28
N ILE A 65 -1.42 -11.69 11.35
CA ILE A 65 -0.63 -11.51 12.57
C ILE A 65 0.06 -10.15 12.50
N PRO A 66 0.02 -9.33 13.58
CA PRO A 66 0.86 -8.14 13.68
C PRO A 66 2.33 -8.55 13.52
N CYS A 67 3.03 -7.92 12.59
CA CYS A 67 4.43 -8.28 12.28
C CYS A 67 5.41 -7.11 12.45
N SER A 68 4.95 -6.03 13.08
CA SER A 68 5.73 -4.81 13.26
C SER A 68 5.39 -4.12 14.59
N PRO A 69 6.33 -3.40 15.22
CA PRO A 69 6.02 -2.49 16.32
C PRO A 69 5.05 -1.37 15.91
N HIS A 70 4.86 -1.14 14.60
CA HIS A 70 3.93 -0.15 14.05
C HIS A 70 2.57 -0.75 13.63
N SER A 71 2.28 -2.00 13.98
CA SER A 71 1.02 -2.68 13.63
C SER A 71 -0.24 -1.99 14.15
N TRP A 72 -0.15 -1.17 15.21
CA TRP A 72 -1.25 -0.32 15.67
C TRP A 72 -1.84 0.58 14.56
N ILE A 73 -1.05 0.90 13.53
CA ILE A 73 -1.53 1.63 12.34
C ILE A 73 -2.56 0.80 11.58
N ALA A 74 -2.32 -0.51 11.47
CA ALA A 74 -3.26 -1.42 10.82
C ALA A 74 -4.58 -1.50 11.59
N ASP A 75 -4.56 -1.49 12.92
CA ASP A 75 -5.76 -1.51 13.75
C ASP A 75 -6.60 -0.24 13.56
N ILE A 76 -5.97 0.94 13.53
CA ILE A 76 -6.65 2.21 13.22
C ILE A 76 -7.29 2.17 11.82
N LEU A 77 -6.54 1.70 10.82
CA LEU A 77 -7.05 1.63 9.45
C LEU A 77 -8.17 0.60 9.33
N LYS A 78 -8.07 -0.55 10.02
CA LYS A 78 -9.13 -1.56 10.10
C LYS A 78 -10.44 -0.96 10.59
N GLU A 79 -10.40 -0.25 11.71
CA GLU A 79 -11.57 0.42 12.28
C GLU A 79 -12.13 1.48 11.33
N ALA A 80 -11.26 2.34 10.79
CA ALA A 80 -11.67 3.44 9.91
C ALA A 80 -12.33 2.98 8.60
N ILE A 81 -11.90 1.83 8.03
CA ILE A 81 -12.52 1.25 6.82
C ILE A 81 -13.69 0.32 7.11
N GLY A 82 -13.94 0.00 8.38
CA GLY A 82 -14.99 -0.94 8.79
C GLY A 82 -14.72 -2.38 8.35
N ALA A 83 -13.45 -2.81 8.36
CA ALA A 83 -13.08 -4.15 7.97
C ALA A 83 -13.35 -5.16 9.10
N GLU A 84 -13.89 -6.32 8.76
CA GLU A 84 -14.08 -7.41 9.72
C GLU A 84 -12.74 -8.09 10.03
N HIS A 85 -11.98 -8.42 8.99
CA HIS A 85 -10.67 -9.06 9.09
C HIS A 85 -9.65 -8.40 8.16
N LEU A 86 -8.41 -8.25 8.65
CA LEU A 86 -7.27 -7.85 7.83
C LEU A 86 -6.58 -9.11 7.27
N ILE A 87 -6.30 -9.08 5.98
CA ILE A 87 -5.51 -10.10 5.29
C ILE A 87 -4.05 -9.67 5.27
N ARG A 88 -3.77 -8.48 4.76
CA ARG A 88 -2.43 -7.89 4.69
C ARG A 88 -2.50 -6.38 4.76
N VAL A 89 -1.61 -5.78 5.53
CA VAL A 89 -1.39 -4.34 5.53
C VAL A 89 0.10 -4.08 5.32
N LYS A 90 0.43 -3.42 4.22
CA LYS A 90 1.80 -3.20 3.79
C LYS A 90 2.02 -1.76 3.37
N VAL A 91 3.03 -1.13 3.94
CA VAL A 91 3.53 0.17 3.48
C VAL A 91 4.43 -0.05 2.27
N ASN A 92 4.24 0.74 1.22
CA ASN A 92 5.10 0.78 0.05
C ASN A 92 5.70 2.18 -0.08
N LEU A 93 7.01 2.24 -0.32
CA LEU A 93 7.76 3.47 -0.58
C LEU A 93 8.50 3.30 -1.91
N TYR A 94 8.16 4.12 -2.87
CA TYR A 94 8.75 4.15 -4.21
C TYR A 94 9.65 5.38 -4.32
N PRO A 95 10.99 5.21 -4.44
CA PRO A 95 11.91 6.31 -4.62
C PRO A 95 11.60 7.13 -5.86
N ARG A 96 11.99 8.39 -5.84
CA ARG A 96 11.97 9.28 -6.99
C ARG A 96 12.82 8.74 -8.12
N THR A 97 12.36 8.94 -9.35
CA THR A 97 13.14 8.74 -10.58
C THR A 97 13.02 9.97 -11.48
N ASP A 98 13.85 10.07 -12.50
CA ASP A 98 13.84 11.21 -13.43
C ASP A 98 12.62 11.19 -14.36
N ILE A 99 12.05 10.01 -14.59
CA ILE A 99 10.84 9.81 -15.40
C ILE A 99 9.81 9.01 -14.60
N LEU A 100 8.54 9.21 -14.91
CA LEU A 100 7.46 8.45 -14.29
C LEU A 100 7.44 7.03 -14.86
N VAL A 101 7.76 6.05 -14.01
CA VAL A 101 7.79 4.62 -14.38
C VAL A 101 6.52 3.93 -13.91
N SER A 102 5.86 3.24 -14.83
CA SER A 102 4.69 2.41 -14.54
C SER A 102 5.13 1.02 -14.14
N HIS A 103 4.69 0.56 -12.96
CA HIS A 103 5.02 -0.78 -12.46
C HIS A 103 4.18 -1.84 -13.18
N ARG A 104 4.61 -3.10 -13.09
CA ARG A 104 3.93 -4.23 -13.73
C ARG A 104 2.47 -4.34 -13.25
N PRO A 105 1.50 -4.43 -14.18
CA PRO A 105 0.11 -4.72 -13.83
C PRO A 105 -0.02 -6.09 -13.16
N HIS A 106 -0.83 -6.16 -12.12
CA HIS A 106 -1.06 -7.38 -11.34
C HIS A 106 -2.46 -7.38 -10.71
N LYS A 107 -2.79 -8.50 -10.12
CA LYS A 107 -3.91 -8.70 -9.19
C LYS A 107 -3.32 -9.16 -7.86
N ASP A 108 -3.94 -8.85 -6.73
CA ASP A 108 -3.36 -9.22 -5.44
C ASP A 108 -3.52 -10.74 -5.16
N TYR A 109 -4.71 -11.19 -4.82
CA TYR A 109 -5.01 -12.60 -4.54
C TYR A 109 -6.03 -13.14 -5.53
N ASN A 110 -6.15 -14.47 -5.64
CA ASN A 110 -7.09 -15.15 -6.54
C ASN A 110 -8.43 -15.53 -5.88
N PHE A 111 -8.74 -14.97 -4.72
CA PHE A 111 -9.99 -15.17 -3.98
C PHE A 111 -10.68 -13.83 -3.71
N ASP A 112 -11.97 -13.87 -3.38
CA ASP A 112 -12.76 -12.67 -3.12
C ASP A 112 -12.29 -11.96 -1.85
N HIS A 113 -11.93 -10.71 -1.99
CA HIS A 113 -11.54 -9.82 -0.91
C HIS A 113 -11.67 -8.37 -1.36
N LYS A 114 -11.55 -7.45 -0.42
CA LYS A 114 -11.58 -6.01 -0.67
C LYS A 114 -10.17 -5.44 -0.61
N GLY A 115 -9.93 -4.39 -1.37
CA GLY A 115 -8.68 -3.65 -1.38
C GLY A 115 -8.88 -2.17 -1.05
N ALA A 116 -7.93 -1.62 -0.31
CA ALA A 116 -7.84 -0.18 -0.09
C ALA A 116 -6.38 0.28 -0.17
N LEU A 117 -6.18 1.51 -0.67
CA LEU A 117 -4.87 2.14 -0.75
C LEU A 117 -4.92 3.52 -0.10
N PHE A 118 -4.15 3.69 0.97
CA PHE A 118 -4.07 4.92 1.74
C PHE A 118 -2.80 5.69 1.40
N SER A 119 -2.93 6.90 0.82
CA SER A 119 -1.80 7.72 0.39
C SER A 119 -1.26 8.58 1.53
N LEU A 120 0.05 8.47 1.80
CA LEU A 120 0.73 9.21 2.88
C LEU A 120 1.30 10.55 2.42
N ASN A 121 1.52 10.73 1.11
CA ASN A 121 1.98 12.01 0.55
C ASN A 121 1.29 12.31 -0.78
N THR A 122 1.35 13.58 -1.17
CA THR A 122 0.93 14.05 -2.49
C THR A 122 2.14 14.07 -3.39
N CYS A 123 2.00 13.53 -4.61
CA CYS A 123 3.01 13.56 -5.66
C CYS A 123 2.33 13.33 -7.03
N ASP A 124 3.09 13.47 -8.11
CA ASP A 124 2.65 13.21 -9.49
C ASP A 124 2.46 11.71 -9.80
N GLY A 125 2.93 10.83 -8.91
CA GLY A 125 2.69 9.40 -9.00
C GLY A 125 1.21 9.03 -8.76
N HIS A 126 0.80 7.88 -9.32
CA HIS A 126 -0.60 7.46 -9.29
C HIS A 126 -0.77 5.94 -9.23
N THR A 127 -1.99 5.51 -9.03
CA THR A 127 -2.42 4.11 -9.17
C THR A 127 -3.41 4.01 -10.31
N ASN A 128 -3.22 3.04 -11.21
CA ASN A 128 -4.20 2.69 -12.23
C ASN A 128 -5.01 1.49 -11.76
N VAL A 129 -6.32 1.57 -11.87
CA VAL A 129 -7.25 0.47 -11.64
C VAL A 129 -8.13 0.35 -12.86
N ASP A 130 -7.95 -0.71 -13.63
CA ASP A 130 -8.68 -0.96 -14.89
C ASP A 130 -8.63 0.24 -15.87
N GLY A 131 -7.44 0.82 -16.02
CA GLY A 131 -7.21 1.98 -16.88
C GLY A 131 -7.62 3.33 -16.29
N ILE A 132 -8.24 3.36 -15.11
CA ILE A 132 -8.61 4.60 -14.43
C ILE A 132 -7.46 5.06 -13.53
N LYS A 133 -6.93 6.25 -13.83
CA LYS A 133 -5.87 6.90 -13.06
C LYS A 133 -6.42 7.49 -11.76
N VAL A 134 -5.79 7.18 -10.64
CA VAL A 134 -6.07 7.77 -9.32
C VAL A 134 -4.79 8.39 -8.77
N ASP A 135 -4.76 9.73 -8.67
CA ASP A 135 -3.59 10.48 -8.22
C ASP A 135 -3.29 10.25 -6.74
N SER A 136 -1.99 10.25 -6.42
CA SER A 136 -1.51 10.18 -5.04
C SER A 136 -1.70 11.52 -4.33
N VAL A 137 -2.68 11.58 -3.44
CA VAL A 137 -3.00 12.76 -2.62
C VAL A 137 -2.92 12.38 -1.16
N LYS A 138 -2.19 13.12 -0.35
CA LYS A 138 -2.04 12.85 1.09
C LYS A 138 -3.41 12.72 1.79
N ASN A 139 -3.53 11.72 2.65
CA ASN A 139 -4.77 11.41 3.38
C ASN A 139 -5.96 11.09 2.46
N ARG A 140 -5.68 10.50 1.28
CA ARG A 140 -6.68 9.93 0.36
C ARG A 140 -6.74 8.44 0.56
N MET A 141 -7.96 7.91 0.68
CA MET A 141 -8.25 6.48 0.64
C MET A 141 -8.90 6.13 -0.70
N LEU A 142 -8.34 5.17 -1.40
CA LEU A 142 -8.89 4.56 -2.59
C LEU A 142 -9.40 3.16 -2.22
N PHE A 143 -10.69 2.88 -2.42
CA PHE A 143 -11.30 1.55 -2.29
C PHE A 143 -11.52 0.96 -3.68
N PHE A 144 -11.08 -0.27 -3.88
CA PHE A 144 -11.21 -0.95 -5.17
C PHE A 144 -11.30 -2.47 -5.00
N ASN A 145 -11.66 -3.16 -6.07
CA ASN A 145 -11.57 -4.62 -6.12
C ASN A 145 -10.15 -5.03 -6.55
N PRO A 146 -9.33 -5.62 -5.67
CA PRO A 146 -7.95 -5.95 -5.98
C PRO A 146 -7.78 -7.17 -6.90
N GLN A 147 -8.86 -7.86 -7.26
CA GLN A 147 -8.89 -8.87 -8.33
C GLN A 147 -8.97 -8.25 -9.73
N ILE A 148 -9.28 -6.95 -9.84
CA ILE A 148 -9.17 -6.20 -11.08
C ILE A 148 -7.70 -5.85 -11.30
N THR A 149 -7.25 -5.92 -12.54
CA THR A 149 -5.87 -5.57 -12.91
C THR A 149 -5.58 -4.13 -12.52
N HIS A 150 -4.53 -3.95 -11.75
CA HIS A 150 -4.09 -2.64 -11.28
C HIS A 150 -2.56 -2.57 -11.24
N ASN A 151 -2.05 -1.37 -11.25
CA ASN A 151 -0.63 -1.09 -11.10
C ASN A 151 -0.41 0.29 -10.49
N SER A 152 0.79 0.54 -10.06
CA SER A 152 1.18 1.83 -9.51
C SER A 152 2.37 2.42 -10.28
N THR A 153 2.73 3.66 -9.96
CA THR A 153 3.94 4.31 -10.46
C THR A 153 4.82 4.76 -9.30
N ASN A 154 6.06 5.09 -9.59
CA ASN A 154 6.88 5.95 -8.73
C ASN A 154 6.39 7.40 -8.77
N CYS A 155 7.27 8.39 -8.50
CA CYS A 155 7.02 9.81 -8.69
C CYS A 155 8.28 10.52 -9.20
N THR A 156 8.11 11.76 -9.70
CA THR A 156 9.23 12.59 -10.20
C THR A 156 9.37 13.92 -9.46
N ASP A 157 8.34 14.36 -8.77
CA ASP A 157 8.22 15.69 -8.14
C ASP A 157 8.47 15.70 -6.61
N GLN A 158 8.54 14.52 -5.97
CA GLN A 158 8.82 14.35 -4.55
C GLN A 158 9.99 13.37 -4.35
N GLN A 159 10.60 13.32 -3.17
CA GLN A 159 11.68 12.37 -2.88
C GLN A 159 11.24 10.91 -3.02
N PHE A 160 9.97 10.64 -2.75
CA PHE A 160 9.34 9.32 -2.86
C PHE A 160 7.83 9.45 -2.93
N ARG A 161 7.19 8.40 -3.40
CA ARG A 161 5.76 8.13 -3.24
C ARG A 161 5.57 7.08 -2.17
N CYS A 162 4.68 7.34 -1.20
CA CYS A 162 4.42 6.40 -0.12
C CYS A 162 2.92 6.18 0.09
N ASN A 163 2.54 4.92 0.24
CA ASN A 163 1.17 4.51 0.52
C ASN A 163 1.11 3.26 1.38
N ILE A 164 -0.07 2.99 1.95
CA ILE A 164 -0.38 1.76 2.68
C ILE A 164 -1.42 0.99 1.87
N ASN A 165 -1.04 -0.21 1.42
CA ASN A 165 -1.93 -1.17 0.75
C ASN A 165 -2.58 -2.06 1.81
N ILE A 166 -3.92 -2.21 1.74
CA ILE A 166 -4.73 -2.93 2.70
C ILE A 166 -5.58 -3.94 1.93
N ASN A 167 -5.41 -5.22 2.23
CA ASN A 167 -6.29 -6.29 1.76
C ASN A 167 -7.10 -6.78 2.97
N TYR A 168 -8.44 -6.88 2.82
CA TYR A 168 -9.34 -7.15 3.93
C TYR A 168 -10.65 -7.81 3.50
N MET A 169 -11.39 -8.35 4.47
CA MET A 169 -12.74 -8.89 4.30
C MET A 169 -13.79 -7.94 4.85
#